data_27a89a076b8e6fa2c06aa5bf40366898
#
_entry.id   27a89a076b8e6fa2c06aa5bf40366898
#
_cell.length_a   1.000
_cell.length_b   1.000
_cell.length_c   1.000
_cell.angle_alpha   90.00
_cell.angle_beta   90.00
_cell.angle_gamma   90.00
#
_symmetry.space_group_name_H-M   'P 1'
#
loop_
_entity.id
_entity.type
_entity.pdbx_description
1 polymer ?
#
loop_
_entity_poly.entity_id
_entity_poly.type
_entity_poly.pdbx_seq_one_letter_code
_entity_poly.pdbx_strand_id
1 'polypeptide(L)'
;MKRATIAGLTIAATLAAWTGAAQAKDILGVACTNPPPARCAGEACVSTGALANLGNATDPKTGRKFFLDYPCDLKPGDKVVFILNIHGAGSIGNWQRHYFPAVDYKDNYRLIVATPTAATSPVRVPGMPGVRVWMPDADDTHLQSITDLVIGAVGRENIKSFWLAGHSQGGMTSNRIVCTPFFASKVDGWLSLSGGRIGRSQINPRFGPPKPDGSPPDPRPMPPGMMTQTTPTCEFSHIYETGEHEIIALPETSPWADKFGCGPRVRKEDVVDDQPGYVWDYARQGYPVWGMKARPGKAEVFVYPNCKGGRVVADVMRLDKGHTEGLEPKVTETLIKMMVSAPGGKIARGG
;
A
#
# COMPACT_ATOMS: atom_id res chain seq x y z
N MET A 1 22.49 18.61 -88.29
CA MET A 1 21.30 18.59 -87.38
C MET A 1 21.57 17.52 -86.33
N LYS A 2 21.97 17.91 -85.13
CA LYS A 2 22.19 17.00 -84.02
C LYS A 2 21.08 17.19 -82.96
N ARG A 3 20.26 16.18 -82.72
CA ARG A 3 19.20 16.19 -81.70
C ARG A 3 19.85 15.84 -80.34
N ALA A 4 19.66 16.72 -79.39
CA ALA A 4 20.04 16.48 -77.99
C ALA A 4 18.87 15.80 -77.24
N THR A 5 19.15 14.66 -76.64
CA THR A 5 18.19 13.93 -75.77
C THR A 5 18.38 14.40 -74.34
N ILE A 6 17.33 14.98 -73.75
CA ILE A 6 17.32 15.36 -72.30
C ILE A 6 16.84 14.16 -71.51
N ALA A 7 17.71 13.61 -70.63
CA ALA A 7 17.34 12.59 -69.70
C ALA A 7 16.77 13.25 -68.43
N GLY A 8 15.51 12.99 -68.15
CA GLY A 8 14.86 13.46 -66.92
C GLY A 8 15.25 12.59 -65.70
N LEU A 9 15.81 13.21 -64.69
CA LEU A 9 16.15 12.59 -63.43
C LEU A 9 14.93 12.69 -62.48
N THR A 10 14.28 11.57 -62.24
CA THR A 10 13.19 11.47 -61.25
C THR A 10 13.77 11.22 -59.87
N ILE A 11 13.75 12.20 -58.99
CA ILE A 11 14.14 12.07 -57.59
C ILE A 11 12.93 11.52 -56.80
N ALA A 12 13.02 10.24 -56.41
CA ALA A 12 12.04 9.67 -55.48
C ALA A 12 12.39 10.10 -54.07
N ALA A 13 11.60 10.98 -53.50
CA ALA A 13 11.69 11.38 -52.12
C ALA A 13 11.06 10.28 -51.24
N THR A 14 11.89 9.49 -50.58
CA THR A 14 11.47 8.53 -49.53
C THR A 14 11.14 9.33 -48.29
N LEU A 15 9.85 9.50 -47.98
CA LEU A 15 9.34 9.94 -46.70
C LEU A 15 9.60 8.84 -45.68
N ALA A 16 10.70 8.96 -44.93
CA ALA A 16 10.91 8.15 -43.72
C ALA A 16 9.91 8.64 -42.65
N ALA A 17 8.83 7.90 -42.48
CA ALA A 17 7.92 8.10 -41.37
C ALA A 17 8.68 7.77 -40.07
N TRP A 18 9.10 8.79 -39.37
CA TRP A 18 9.57 8.68 -38.01
C TRP A 18 8.36 8.32 -37.13
N THR A 19 8.14 7.04 -36.89
CA THR A 19 7.28 6.58 -35.80
C THR A 19 8.07 6.80 -34.50
N GLY A 20 8.06 8.04 -34.02
CA GLY A 20 8.52 8.36 -32.69
C GLY A 20 7.61 7.61 -31.71
N ALA A 21 8.11 6.51 -31.13
CA ALA A 21 7.48 5.96 -29.95
C ALA A 21 7.41 7.09 -28.94
N ALA A 22 6.21 7.46 -28.52
CA ALA A 22 6.01 8.47 -27.50
C ALA A 22 6.71 7.94 -26.24
N GLN A 23 7.85 8.54 -25.93
CA GLN A 23 8.64 8.18 -24.75
C GLN A 23 7.78 8.48 -23.55
N ALA A 24 7.55 7.49 -22.68
CA ALA A 24 6.80 7.67 -21.45
C ALA A 24 7.42 8.85 -20.68
N LYS A 25 6.59 9.84 -20.35
CA LYS A 25 7.05 11.03 -19.64
C LYS A 25 7.49 10.63 -18.24
N ASP A 26 8.74 10.93 -17.88
CA ASP A 26 9.22 10.71 -16.51
C ASP A 26 8.33 11.45 -15.51
N ILE A 27 7.81 10.73 -14.52
CA ILE A 27 7.03 11.32 -13.43
C ILE A 27 8.00 11.84 -12.37
N LEU A 28 7.95 13.12 -12.07
CA LEU A 28 8.81 13.79 -11.11
C LEU A 28 10.33 13.62 -11.36
N GLY A 29 10.73 13.46 -12.62
CA GLY A 29 12.13 13.22 -12.99
C GLY A 29 12.62 11.82 -12.64
N VAL A 30 11.73 10.92 -12.29
CA VAL A 30 12.04 9.51 -12.01
C VAL A 30 11.84 8.71 -13.28
N ALA A 31 12.91 8.08 -13.77
CA ALA A 31 12.81 7.15 -14.87
C ALA A 31 12.04 5.90 -14.46
N CYS A 32 11.10 5.46 -15.28
CA CYS A 32 10.44 4.19 -15.07
C CYS A 32 11.44 3.05 -15.28
N THR A 33 11.36 2.03 -14.43
CA THR A 33 12.13 0.79 -14.56
C THR A 33 11.20 -0.41 -14.74
N ASN A 34 11.56 -1.29 -15.65
CA ASN A 34 10.89 -2.56 -15.86
C ASN A 34 11.96 -3.65 -16.07
N PRO A 35 12.19 -4.60 -15.17
CA PRO A 35 11.43 -4.81 -13.91
C PRO A 35 11.59 -3.66 -12.91
N PRO A 36 10.73 -3.58 -11.90
CA PRO A 36 10.84 -2.57 -10.83
C PRO A 36 12.24 -2.58 -10.19
N PRO A 37 12.71 -1.45 -9.62
CA PRO A 37 14.00 -1.38 -8.95
C PRO A 37 14.16 -2.49 -7.93
N ALA A 38 15.41 -3.00 -7.81
CA ALA A 38 15.72 -4.04 -6.84
C ALA A 38 15.24 -3.68 -5.44
N ARG A 39 14.62 -4.64 -4.79
CA ARG A 39 14.17 -4.52 -3.40
C ARG A 39 15.32 -4.91 -2.48
N CYS A 40 15.19 -4.54 -1.22
CA CYS A 40 16.08 -5.08 -0.21
C CYS A 40 15.84 -6.60 -0.06
N ALA A 41 16.88 -7.36 0.21
CA ALA A 41 16.80 -8.79 0.44
C ALA A 41 17.34 -9.11 1.84
N GLY A 42 16.62 -9.92 2.60
CA GLY A 42 17.05 -10.42 3.90
C GLY A 42 17.45 -9.29 4.86
N GLU A 43 18.60 -9.44 5.47
CA GLU A 43 19.15 -8.50 6.46
C GLU A 43 19.36 -7.07 5.94
N ALA A 44 19.49 -6.89 4.62
CA ALA A 44 19.62 -5.55 4.02
C ALA A 44 18.39 -4.66 4.18
N CYS A 45 17.26 -5.23 4.63
CA CYS A 45 16.05 -4.48 4.93
C CYS A 45 16.05 -3.78 6.29
N VAL A 46 17.07 -4.00 7.11
CA VAL A 46 17.16 -3.40 8.45
C VAL A 46 17.31 -1.89 8.34
N SER A 47 16.69 -1.16 9.24
CA SER A 47 16.67 0.31 9.28
C SER A 47 18.01 0.96 9.67
N THR A 48 19.13 0.50 9.10
CA THR A 48 20.42 1.15 9.33
C THR A 48 20.59 2.37 8.43
N GLY A 49 21.32 3.38 8.93
CA GLY A 49 21.40 4.75 8.42
C GLY A 49 21.41 4.96 6.89
N ALA A 50 22.16 4.17 6.12
CA ALA A 50 22.25 4.30 4.67
C ALA A 50 20.97 3.89 3.94
N LEU A 51 20.27 2.84 4.41
CA LEU A 51 19.05 2.33 3.78
C LEU A 51 17.81 3.19 4.11
N ALA A 52 17.88 3.94 5.18
CA ALA A 52 16.78 4.76 5.66
C ALA A 52 16.45 5.96 4.76
N ASN A 53 17.42 6.42 3.96
CA ASN A 53 17.26 7.54 3.03
C ASN A 53 17.16 7.11 1.56
N LEU A 54 16.84 5.84 1.31
CA LEU A 54 16.65 5.36 -0.04
C LEU A 54 15.34 5.87 -0.63
N GLY A 55 15.38 6.16 -1.91
CA GLY A 55 14.25 6.59 -2.71
C GLY A 55 14.76 7.11 -4.05
N ASN A 56 13.92 6.99 -5.07
CA ASN A 56 14.21 7.48 -6.42
C ASN A 56 13.58 8.84 -6.72
N ALA A 57 12.75 9.34 -5.81
CA ALA A 57 12.16 10.67 -5.85
C ALA A 57 12.50 11.46 -4.59
N THR A 58 12.44 12.79 -4.68
CA THR A 58 12.67 13.70 -3.55
C THR A 58 11.46 14.63 -3.41
N ASP A 59 10.95 14.75 -2.20
CA ASP A 59 9.96 15.76 -1.85
C ASP A 59 10.67 17.12 -1.68
N PRO A 60 10.42 18.10 -2.56
CA PRO A 60 11.12 19.40 -2.49
C PRO A 60 10.75 20.20 -1.24
N LYS A 61 9.59 19.93 -0.64
CA LYS A 61 9.13 20.67 0.55
C LYS A 61 9.85 20.24 1.82
N THR A 62 10.20 18.96 1.93
CA THR A 62 10.83 18.40 3.14
C THR A 62 12.28 17.96 2.92
N GLY A 63 12.74 17.90 1.67
CA GLY A 63 14.05 17.35 1.30
C GLY A 63 14.15 15.82 1.46
N ARG A 64 13.05 15.14 1.85
CA ARG A 64 13.05 13.71 2.13
C ARG A 64 12.82 12.90 0.86
N LYS A 65 13.41 11.73 0.81
CA LYS A 65 13.24 10.79 -0.30
C LYS A 65 12.06 9.85 -0.08
N PHE A 66 11.49 9.39 -1.19
CA PHE A 66 10.49 8.34 -1.24
C PHE A 66 10.67 7.50 -2.51
N PHE A 67 10.13 6.30 -2.53
CA PHE A 67 10.05 5.51 -3.75
C PHE A 67 8.80 5.90 -4.54
N LEU A 68 8.97 6.05 -5.85
CA LEU A 68 7.88 6.25 -6.79
C LEU A 68 7.99 5.19 -7.88
N ASP A 69 7.02 4.32 -7.92
CA ASP A 69 6.89 3.24 -8.90
C ASP A 69 5.62 3.46 -9.74
N TYR A 70 5.71 3.32 -11.06
CA TYR A 70 4.59 3.57 -11.97
C TYR A 70 4.73 2.74 -13.26
N PRO A 71 3.64 2.56 -14.07
CA PRO A 71 3.69 1.81 -15.32
C PRO A 71 4.63 2.44 -16.34
N CYS A 72 5.51 1.63 -16.94
CA CYS A 72 6.50 2.13 -17.89
C CYS A 72 5.91 2.53 -19.26
N ASP A 73 4.73 2.00 -19.59
CA ASP A 73 4.00 2.29 -20.81
C ASP A 73 2.87 3.33 -20.63
N LEU A 74 2.94 4.09 -19.52
CA LEU A 74 1.92 5.08 -19.17
C LEU A 74 1.82 6.16 -20.25
N LYS A 75 0.60 6.36 -20.78
CA LYS A 75 0.29 7.33 -21.82
C LYS A 75 -0.49 8.51 -21.24
N PRO A 76 -0.41 9.69 -21.85
CA PRO A 76 -1.29 10.79 -21.51
C PRO A 76 -2.76 10.38 -21.58
N GLY A 77 -3.52 10.67 -20.51
CA GLY A 77 -4.94 10.30 -20.41
C GLY A 77 -5.23 8.92 -19.81
N ASP A 78 -4.21 8.09 -19.60
CA ASP A 78 -4.40 6.81 -18.92
C ASP A 78 -4.93 7.00 -17.50
N LYS A 79 -5.91 6.19 -17.12
CA LYS A 79 -6.47 6.19 -15.76
C LYS A 79 -5.64 5.29 -14.86
N VAL A 80 -5.23 5.82 -13.73
CA VAL A 80 -4.37 5.13 -12.75
C VAL A 80 -5.00 5.07 -11.37
N VAL A 81 -4.62 4.07 -10.61
CA VAL A 81 -4.90 4.00 -9.17
C VAL A 81 -3.63 4.45 -8.43
N PHE A 82 -3.76 5.51 -7.65
CA PHE A 82 -2.67 6.01 -6.83
C PHE A 82 -2.71 5.36 -5.44
N ILE A 83 -1.57 4.88 -4.95
CA ILE A 83 -1.39 4.25 -3.64
C ILE A 83 -0.29 4.97 -2.88
N LEU A 84 -0.61 5.53 -1.71
CA LEU A 84 0.38 5.98 -0.73
C LEU A 84 0.61 4.84 0.26
N ASN A 85 1.78 4.19 0.17
CA ASN A 85 2.10 2.94 0.86
C ASN A 85 3.00 3.19 2.08
N ILE A 86 2.45 3.12 3.29
CA ILE A 86 3.01 3.63 4.55
C ILE A 86 3.50 2.47 5.44
N HIS A 87 4.79 2.48 5.80
CA HIS A 87 5.42 1.39 6.57
C HIS A 87 5.05 1.37 8.06
N GLY A 88 5.32 0.26 8.73
CA GLY A 88 5.15 0.09 10.18
C GLY A 88 6.24 0.77 11.02
N ALA A 89 6.03 0.86 12.33
CA ALA A 89 7.01 1.39 13.27
C ALA A 89 8.34 0.63 13.19
N GLY A 90 9.45 1.36 13.25
CA GLY A 90 10.79 0.79 13.17
C GLY A 90 11.21 0.30 11.78
N SER A 91 10.34 0.43 10.78
CA SER A 91 10.58 -0.01 9.40
C SER A 91 10.97 1.17 8.50
N ILE A 92 11.06 0.93 7.19
CA ILE A 92 11.43 1.88 6.15
C ILE A 92 10.59 1.66 4.89
N GLY A 93 10.51 2.66 4.02
CA GLY A 93 9.77 2.57 2.76
C GLY A 93 10.24 1.42 1.87
N ASN A 94 11.55 1.14 1.81
CA ASN A 94 12.03 0.02 1.00
C ASN A 94 11.48 -1.34 1.50
N TRP A 95 11.39 -1.54 2.82
CA TRP A 95 10.75 -2.74 3.35
C TRP A 95 9.25 -2.78 3.03
N GLN A 96 8.55 -1.67 3.11
CA GLN A 96 7.12 -1.62 2.80
C GLN A 96 6.81 -2.07 1.37
N ARG A 97 7.74 -1.84 0.42
CA ARG A 97 7.64 -2.36 -0.96
C ARG A 97 7.74 -3.89 -1.03
N HIS A 98 8.29 -4.54 0.00
CA HIS A 98 8.29 -6.01 0.14
C HIS A 98 7.07 -6.49 0.92
N TYR A 99 6.67 -5.75 1.96
CA TYR A 99 5.53 -6.14 2.78
C TYR A 99 4.24 -6.15 1.97
N PHE A 100 3.96 -5.05 1.27
CA PHE A 100 2.87 -4.95 0.30
C PHE A 100 3.47 -4.69 -1.08
N PRO A 101 3.79 -5.76 -1.85
CA PRO A 101 4.52 -5.63 -3.10
C PRO A 101 3.62 -5.20 -4.28
N ALA A 102 2.80 -4.16 -4.10
CA ALA A 102 1.93 -3.60 -5.14
C ALA A 102 2.72 -3.17 -6.38
N VAL A 103 3.99 -2.83 -6.21
CA VAL A 103 4.89 -2.45 -7.32
C VAL A 103 5.03 -3.54 -8.38
N ASP A 104 4.91 -4.81 -8.02
CA ASP A 104 5.00 -5.93 -8.96
C ASP A 104 3.80 -6.01 -9.91
N TYR A 105 2.72 -5.35 -9.54
CA TYR A 105 1.44 -5.33 -10.26
C TYR A 105 1.16 -3.98 -10.93
N LYS A 106 2.10 -3.04 -10.88
CA LYS A 106 1.90 -1.67 -11.35
C LYS A 106 1.48 -1.58 -12.82
N ASP A 107 2.10 -2.39 -13.67
CA ASP A 107 1.81 -2.40 -15.11
C ASP A 107 0.43 -3.02 -15.38
N ASN A 108 0.12 -4.16 -14.75
CA ASN A 108 -1.12 -4.90 -14.96
C ASN A 108 -2.37 -4.16 -14.48
N TYR A 109 -2.27 -3.44 -13.37
CA TYR A 109 -3.40 -2.75 -12.73
C TYR A 109 -3.31 -1.24 -12.81
N ARG A 110 -2.35 -0.70 -13.57
CA ARG A 110 -2.14 0.74 -13.76
C ARG A 110 -1.98 1.47 -12.42
N LEU A 111 -1.04 0.97 -11.58
CA LEU A 111 -0.80 1.53 -10.25
C LEU A 111 0.34 2.54 -10.29
N ILE A 112 0.15 3.65 -9.58
CA ILE A 112 1.24 4.53 -9.16
C ILE A 112 1.39 4.35 -7.65
N VAL A 113 2.56 3.94 -7.19
CA VAL A 113 2.82 3.64 -5.79
C VAL A 113 3.90 4.57 -5.26
N ALA A 114 3.55 5.42 -4.30
CA ALA A 114 4.49 6.23 -3.56
C ALA A 114 4.75 5.61 -2.18
N THR A 115 5.99 5.32 -1.87
CA THR A 115 6.36 4.65 -0.61
C THR A 115 7.42 5.47 0.14
N PRO A 116 6.99 6.35 1.07
CA PRO A 116 7.87 7.19 1.87
C PRO A 116 8.49 6.44 3.06
N THR A 117 9.50 7.05 3.67
CA THR A 117 10.07 6.63 4.95
C THR A 117 9.79 7.68 6.01
N ALA A 118 9.32 7.28 7.19
CA ALA A 118 9.07 8.16 8.33
C ALA A 118 10.34 8.87 8.80
N ALA A 119 10.20 10.05 9.40
CA ALA A 119 11.30 10.71 10.09
C ALA A 119 11.83 9.84 11.24
N THR A 120 13.10 10.04 11.59
CA THR A 120 13.64 9.41 12.79
C THR A 120 13.04 10.11 14.02
N SER A 121 12.45 9.34 14.92
CA SER A 121 11.92 9.89 16.16
C SER A 121 13.06 10.53 17.00
N PRO A 122 12.88 11.73 17.52
CA PRO A 122 13.78 12.30 18.50
C PRO A 122 13.72 11.57 19.86
N VAL A 123 12.63 10.84 20.11
CA VAL A 123 12.44 10.08 21.34
C VAL A 123 13.30 8.82 21.26
N ARG A 124 14.33 8.76 22.06
CA ARG A 124 15.12 7.55 22.25
C ARG A 124 14.36 6.64 23.19
N VAL A 125 13.84 5.55 22.68
CA VAL A 125 13.37 4.46 23.53
C VAL A 125 14.63 3.73 24.03
N PRO A 126 14.79 3.50 25.34
CA PRO A 126 15.91 2.75 25.86
C PRO A 126 16.06 1.41 25.13
N GLY A 127 17.25 1.12 24.59
CA GLY A 127 17.51 -0.07 23.78
C GLY A 127 17.07 0.00 22.31
N MET A 128 16.42 1.08 21.87
CA MET A 128 15.99 1.30 20.49
C MET A 128 16.36 2.70 19.99
N PRO A 129 17.64 3.03 19.81
CA PRO A 129 18.04 4.35 19.34
C PRO A 129 17.60 4.55 17.89
N GLY A 130 16.90 5.67 17.62
CA GLY A 130 16.59 6.08 16.26
C GLY A 130 15.44 5.31 15.59
N VAL A 131 14.47 4.84 16.37
CA VAL A 131 13.27 4.17 15.81
C VAL A 131 12.50 5.15 14.91
N ARG A 132 12.22 4.72 13.69
CA ARG A 132 11.39 5.47 12.75
C ARG A 132 9.92 5.21 13.06
N VAL A 133 9.21 6.26 13.36
CA VAL A 133 7.78 6.23 13.67
C VAL A 133 7.09 7.42 13.01
N TRP A 134 5.89 7.21 12.53
CA TRP A 134 5.07 8.26 11.94
C TRP A 134 4.56 9.21 13.03
N MET A 135 4.95 10.46 12.94
CA MET A 135 4.59 11.52 13.88
C MET A 135 3.88 12.65 13.14
N PRO A 136 2.74 13.18 13.68
CA PRO A 136 1.98 14.24 13.02
C PRO A 136 2.85 15.41 12.58
N ASP A 137 3.61 16.00 13.53
CA ASP A 137 4.37 17.21 13.29
C ASP A 137 5.54 17.02 12.30
N ALA A 138 6.13 15.82 12.27
CA ALA A 138 7.28 15.53 11.43
C ALA A 138 6.91 15.00 10.04
N ASP A 139 5.77 14.29 9.93
CA ASP A 139 5.50 13.47 8.76
C ASP A 139 4.26 13.89 7.96
N ASP A 140 3.25 14.53 8.57
CA ASP A 140 2.01 14.84 7.85
C ASP A 140 2.24 15.78 6.67
N THR A 141 3.13 16.77 6.82
CA THR A 141 3.53 17.66 5.72
C THR A 141 4.19 16.88 4.58
N HIS A 142 5.01 15.88 4.88
CA HIS A 142 5.66 15.03 3.88
C HIS A 142 4.64 14.16 3.13
N LEU A 143 3.71 13.51 3.85
CA LEU A 143 2.67 12.70 3.24
C LEU A 143 1.72 13.53 2.35
N GLN A 144 1.36 14.74 2.77
CA GLN A 144 0.56 15.69 1.98
C GLN A 144 1.32 16.14 0.74
N SER A 145 2.59 16.53 0.89
CA SER A 145 3.43 17.00 -0.22
C SER A 145 3.61 15.94 -1.29
N ILE A 146 3.94 14.70 -0.92
CA ILE A 146 4.04 13.58 -1.87
C ILE A 146 2.72 13.38 -2.61
N THR A 147 1.60 13.44 -1.89
CA THR A 147 0.27 13.28 -2.49
C THR A 147 0.02 14.33 -3.56
N ASP A 148 0.26 15.60 -3.25
CA ASP A 148 0.06 16.71 -4.20
C ASP A 148 1.05 16.65 -5.37
N LEU A 149 2.31 16.26 -5.13
CA LEU A 149 3.32 16.08 -6.18
C LEU A 149 2.89 15.02 -7.21
N VAL A 150 2.44 13.86 -6.74
CA VAL A 150 1.99 12.78 -7.63
C VAL A 150 0.73 13.20 -8.40
N ILE A 151 -0.26 13.79 -7.72
CA ILE A 151 -1.49 14.29 -8.36
C ILE A 151 -1.15 15.34 -9.43
N GLY A 152 -0.27 16.28 -9.13
CA GLY A 152 0.14 17.33 -10.06
C GLY A 152 0.88 16.79 -11.29
N ALA A 153 1.75 15.79 -11.09
CA ALA A 153 2.54 15.21 -12.18
C ALA A 153 1.71 14.33 -13.14
N VAL A 154 0.71 13.62 -12.59
CA VAL A 154 -0.16 12.69 -13.34
C VAL A 154 -1.35 13.42 -13.98
N GLY A 155 -1.85 14.46 -13.33
CA GLY A 155 -3.09 15.16 -13.65
C GLY A 155 -4.27 14.58 -12.87
N ARG A 156 -5.04 15.46 -12.25
CA ARG A 156 -6.19 15.09 -11.38
C ARG A 156 -7.20 14.19 -12.09
N GLU A 157 -7.50 14.53 -13.33
CA GLU A 157 -8.46 13.82 -14.19
C GLU A 157 -8.02 12.39 -14.50
N ASN A 158 -6.72 12.07 -14.40
CA ASN A 158 -6.17 10.75 -14.68
C ASN A 158 -6.14 9.84 -13.44
N ILE A 159 -6.36 10.38 -12.25
CA ILE A 159 -6.47 9.57 -11.02
C ILE A 159 -7.86 8.95 -10.92
N LYS A 160 -7.95 7.65 -11.21
CA LYS A 160 -9.19 6.86 -11.07
C LYS A 160 -9.62 6.76 -9.61
N SER A 161 -8.67 6.43 -8.74
CA SER A 161 -8.88 6.36 -7.29
C SER A 161 -7.57 6.57 -6.53
N PHE A 162 -7.67 7.07 -5.31
CA PHE A 162 -6.54 7.24 -4.40
C PHE A 162 -6.74 6.43 -3.13
N TRP A 163 -5.74 5.62 -2.80
CA TRP A 163 -5.73 4.72 -1.66
C TRP A 163 -4.60 5.04 -0.70
N LEU A 164 -4.92 5.07 0.60
CA LEU A 164 -3.93 4.88 1.64
C LEU A 164 -3.74 3.38 1.84
N ALA A 165 -2.51 2.91 1.90
CA ALA A 165 -2.18 1.55 2.30
C ALA A 165 -1.14 1.63 3.41
N GLY A 166 -1.34 0.92 4.53
CA GLY A 166 -0.42 1.06 5.64
C GLY A 166 -0.31 -0.19 6.51
N HIS A 167 0.95 -0.58 6.80
CA HIS A 167 1.25 -1.69 7.69
C HIS A 167 1.41 -1.21 9.13
N SER A 168 0.82 -1.93 10.09
CA SER A 168 1.03 -1.69 11.53
C SER A 168 0.76 -0.22 11.91
N GLN A 169 1.76 0.51 12.40
CA GLN A 169 1.66 1.94 12.66
C GLN A 169 1.32 2.76 11.40
N GLY A 170 1.74 2.33 10.21
CA GLY A 170 1.31 2.94 8.96
C GLY A 170 -0.20 2.83 8.74
N GLY A 171 -0.80 1.71 9.13
CA GLY A 171 -2.26 1.56 9.16
C GLY A 171 -2.92 2.49 10.18
N MET A 172 -2.37 2.59 11.39
CA MET A 172 -2.86 3.54 12.42
C MET A 172 -2.70 5.00 11.97
N THR A 173 -1.61 5.32 11.30
CA THR A 173 -1.39 6.65 10.70
C THR A 173 -2.44 6.93 9.62
N SER A 174 -2.71 5.96 8.74
CA SER A 174 -3.77 6.07 7.75
C SER A 174 -5.14 6.31 8.38
N ASN A 175 -5.48 5.59 9.48
CA ASN A 175 -6.70 5.84 10.25
C ASN A 175 -6.78 7.29 10.75
N ARG A 176 -5.68 7.82 11.29
CA ARG A 176 -5.60 9.17 11.83
C ARG A 176 -5.77 10.24 10.76
N ILE A 177 -5.16 10.04 9.58
CA ILE A 177 -5.12 11.09 8.55
C ILE A 177 -6.28 11.03 7.55
N VAL A 178 -6.91 9.88 7.33
CA VAL A 178 -7.88 9.65 6.24
C VAL A 178 -9.02 10.65 6.21
N CYS A 179 -9.47 11.14 7.37
CA CYS A 179 -10.55 12.11 7.48
C CYS A 179 -10.08 13.53 7.89
N THR A 180 -8.77 13.80 7.83
CA THR A 180 -8.31 15.19 7.93
C THR A 180 -8.79 16.00 6.71
N PRO A 181 -8.93 17.32 6.80
CA PRO A 181 -9.40 18.14 5.68
C PRO A 181 -8.64 17.89 4.38
N PHE A 182 -7.34 17.65 4.44
CA PHE A 182 -6.52 17.38 3.27
C PHE A 182 -6.85 16.05 2.59
N PHE A 183 -6.95 14.96 3.35
CA PHE A 183 -7.13 13.61 2.81
C PHE A 183 -8.59 13.25 2.57
N ALA A 184 -9.53 13.76 3.36
CA ALA A 184 -10.96 13.44 3.27
C ALA A 184 -11.54 13.69 1.87
N SER A 185 -11.10 14.76 1.21
CA SER A 185 -11.53 15.14 -0.12
C SER A 185 -10.86 14.35 -1.25
N LYS A 186 -9.80 13.59 -0.95
CA LYS A 186 -8.97 12.93 -1.95
C LYS A 186 -9.04 11.40 -1.88
N VAL A 187 -9.10 10.83 -0.66
CA VAL A 187 -8.97 9.38 -0.42
C VAL A 187 -10.27 8.65 -0.74
N ASP A 188 -10.23 7.75 -1.70
CA ASP A 188 -11.34 6.89 -2.10
C ASP A 188 -11.36 5.56 -1.33
N GLY A 189 -10.21 5.09 -0.86
CA GLY A 189 -10.09 3.84 -0.13
C GLY A 189 -8.90 3.79 0.83
N TRP A 190 -9.01 2.90 1.80
CA TRP A 190 -7.95 2.61 2.76
C TRP A 190 -7.77 1.10 2.93
N LEU A 191 -6.56 0.62 2.63
CA LEU A 191 -6.09 -0.73 2.89
C LEU A 191 -5.28 -0.72 4.19
N SER A 192 -5.83 -1.32 5.21
CA SER A 192 -5.22 -1.46 6.53
C SER A 192 -4.55 -2.83 6.64
N LEU A 193 -3.24 -2.85 6.80
CA LEU A 193 -2.40 -4.04 6.82
C LEU A 193 -1.91 -4.27 8.25
N SER A 194 -2.47 -5.24 8.94
CA SER A 194 -2.10 -5.60 10.31
C SER A 194 -2.07 -4.42 11.29
N GLY A 195 -2.90 -3.40 11.07
CA GLY A 195 -2.97 -2.23 11.94
C GLY A 195 -4.02 -1.21 11.51
N GLY A 196 -4.62 -0.51 12.47
CA GLY A 196 -5.56 0.56 12.18
C GLY A 196 -6.99 0.13 11.88
N ARG A 197 -7.37 -1.13 12.04
CA ARG A 197 -8.73 -1.61 11.76
C ARG A 197 -9.79 -0.76 12.45
N ILE A 198 -10.84 -0.44 11.73
CA ILE A 198 -11.98 0.31 12.28
C ILE A 198 -12.81 -0.60 13.20
N GLY A 199 -13.18 -0.08 14.36
CA GLY A 199 -13.97 -0.78 15.35
C GLY A 199 -13.20 -1.16 16.60
N ARG A 200 -13.88 -1.86 17.51
CA ARG A 200 -13.26 -2.32 18.76
C ARG A 200 -12.29 -3.46 18.48
N SER A 201 -11.08 -3.28 18.94
CA SER A 201 -10.06 -4.33 18.87
C SER A 201 -10.17 -5.23 20.10
N GLN A 202 -9.98 -6.52 19.89
CA GLN A 202 -9.86 -7.52 20.94
C GLN A 202 -8.47 -8.17 20.84
N ILE A 203 -7.90 -8.50 21.99
CA ILE A 203 -6.66 -9.28 22.01
C ILE A 203 -6.99 -10.68 21.48
N ASN A 204 -6.16 -11.16 20.56
CA ASN A 204 -6.30 -12.53 20.06
C ASN A 204 -6.24 -13.53 21.22
N PRO A 205 -7.21 -14.45 21.36
CA PRO A 205 -7.23 -15.46 22.41
C PRO A 205 -5.95 -16.29 22.49
N ARG A 206 -5.24 -16.44 21.37
CA ARG A 206 -3.92 -17.12 21.33
C ARG A 206 -2.82 -16.39 22.10
N PHE A 207 -3.06 -15.11 22.47
CA PHE A 207 -2.15 -14.30 23.29
C PHE A 207 -2.48 -14.41 24.77
N GLY A 208 -1.97 -15.37 25.39
CA GLY A 208 -2.06 -15.57 26.82
C GLY A 208 -1.76 -17.01 27.23
N PRO A 209 -1.52 -17.26 28.49
CA PRO A 209 -1.35 -18.63 28.95
C PRO A 209 -2.65 -19.40 28.68
N PRO A 210 -2.55 -20.65 28.20
CA PRO A 210 -3.73 -21.50 28.03
C PRO A 210 -4.44 -21.65 29.37
N LYS A 211 -5.76 -21.89 29.30
CA LYS A 211 -6.54 -22.25 30.48
C LYS A 211 -6.01 -23.58 31.08
N PRO A 212 -6.35 -23.89 32.33
CA PRO A 212 -5.91 -25.16 32.98
C PRO A 212 -6.31 -26.42 32.21
N ASP A 213 -7.35 -26.34 31.38
CA ASP A 213 -7.83 -27.42 30.51
C ASP A 213 -7.11 -27.46 29.14
N GLY A 214 -6.11 -26.59 28.92
CA GLY A 214 -5.37 -26.49 27.65
C GLY A 214 -6.07 -25.69 26.56
N SER A 215 -7.29 -25.20 26.81
CA SER A 215 -8.00 -24.36 25.83
C SER A 215 -7.40 -22.95 25.75
N PRO A 216 -7.58 -22.23 24.61
CA PRO A 216 -7.17 -20.84 24.48
C PRO A 216 -7.83 -19.95 25.55
N PRO A 217 -7.14 -18.90 26.02
CA PRO A 217 -7.75 -17.91 26.93
C PRO A 217 -8.92 -17.22 26.25
N ASP A 218 -9.84 -16.68 27.05
CA ASP A 218 -10.96 -15.91 26.53
C ASP A 218 -10.47 -14.62 25.86
N PRO A 219 -11.18 -14.14 24.82
CA PRO A 219 -10.91 -12.85 24.21
C PRO A 219 -10.95 -11.74 25.29
N ARG A 220 -9.90 -10.94 25.35
CA ARG A 220 -9.79 -9.84 26.29
C ARG A 220 -9.89 -8.52 25.56
N PRO A 221 -10.62 -7.51 26.11
CA PRO A 221 -10.59 -6.18 25.54
C PRO A 221 -9.17 -5.60 25.63
N MET A 222 -8.82 -4.78 24.67
CA MET A 222 -7.57 -4.02 24.70
C MET A 222 -7.56 -3.10 25.93
N PRO A 223 -6.43 -3.00 26.65
CA PRO A 223 -6.30 -2.04 27.75
C PRO A 223 -6.60 -0.61 27.28
N PRO A 224 -7.25 0.21 28.10
CA PRO A 224 -7.47 1.63 27.80
C PRO A 224 -6.13 2.33 27.46
N GLY A 225 -6.13 3.12 26.39
CA GLY A 225 -4.94 3.84 25.93
C GLY A 225 -4.01 3.06 25.01
N MET A 226 -4.15 1.74 24.90
CA MET A 226 -3.48 0.97 23.87
C MET A 226 -4.35 0.95 22.60
N MET A 227 -3.84 1.54 21.53
CA MET A 227 -4.46 1.54 20.20
C MET A 227 -5.89 2.09 20.16
N THR A 228 -6.14 3.25 20.80
CA THR A 228 -7.37 4.01 20.58
C THR A 228 -7.44 4.44 19.13
N GLN A 229 -8.24 3.76 18.35
CA GLN A 229 -8.51 4.14 16.97
C GLN A 229 -9.78 4.97 16.93
N THR A 230 -9.69 6.13 16.29
CA THR A 230 -10.87 6.93 16.01
C THR A 230 -11.68 6.27 14.91
N THR A 231 -13.01 6.20 15.08
CA THR A 231 -13.87 5.82 13.96
C THR A 231 -13.90 6.99 12.97
N PRO A 232 -13.43 6.78 11.71
CA PRO A 232 -13.41 7.86 10.73
C PRO A 232 -14.80 8.36 10.40
N THR A 233 -14.93 9.69 10.21
CA THR A 233 -16.21 10.34 9.91
C THR A 233 -16.48 10.49 8.42
N CYS A 234 -15.44 10.58 7.60
CA CYS A 234 -15.54 10.67 6.14
C CYS A 234 -15.86 9.31 5.50
N GLU A 235 -16.02 9.30 4.19
CA GLU A 235 -16.45 8.11 3.45
C GLU A 235 -15.34 7.60 2.52
N PHE A 236 -15.08 6.29 2.56
CA PHE A 236 -14.11 5.58 1.70
C PHE A 236 -14.39 4.08 1.70
N SER A 237 -13.82 3.32 0.76
CA SER A 237 -13.78 1.85 0.81
C SER A 237 -12.73 1.39 1.83
N HIS A 238 -13.00 0.32 2.58
CA HIS A 238 -12.07 -0.17 3.59
C HIS A 238 -11.82 -1.65 3.45
N ILE A 239 -10.55 -2.01 3.32
CA ILE A 239 -10.07 -3.38 3.30
C ILE A 239 -9.12 -3.54 4.49
N TYR A 240 -9.32 -4.56 5.29
CA TYR A 240 -8.42 -4.93 6.37
C TYR A 240 -7.78 -6.28 6.10
N GLU A 241 -6.46 -6.34 6.19
CA GLU A 241 -5.68 -7.58 6.13
C GLU A 241 -4.96 -7.81 7.44
N THR A 242 -4.88 -9.07 7.86
CA THR A 242 -4.19 -9.45 9.10
C THR A 242 -3.71 -10.90 9.05
N GLY A 243 -2.69 -11.22 9.84
CA GLY A 243 -2.26 -12.59 10.07
C GLY A 243 -3.03 -13.26 11.21
N GLU A 244 -3.17 -14.58 11.17
CA GLU A 244 -3.84 -15.38 12.21
C GLU A 244 -3.14 -15.26 13.58
N HIS A 245 -1.83 -15.06 13.57
CA HIS A 245 -1.02 -14.94 14.79
C HIS A 245 -0.87 -13.50 15.29
N GLU A 246 -1.60 -12.57 14.73
CA GLU A 246 -1.56 -11.16 15.16
C GLU A 246 -2.07 -10.98 16.59
N ILE A 247 -1.57 -9.92 17.24
CA ILE A 247 -2.00 -9.53 18.59
C ILE A 247 -3.50 -9.22 18.61
N ILE A 248 -3.99 -8.63 17.52
CA ILE A 248 -5.39 -8.24 17.39
C ILE A 248 -6.13 -9.34 16.64
N ALA A 249 -7.16 -9.88 17.28
CA ALA A 249 -8.06 -10.82 16.64
C ALA A 249 -8.87 -10.11 15.53
N LEU A 250 -9.13 -10.82 14.43
CA LEU A 250 -10.07 -10.36 13.42
C LEU A 250 -11.49 -10.49 13.95
N PRO A 251 -12.23 -9.38 14.19
CA PRO A 251 -13.63 -9.45 14.59
C PRO A 251 -14.52 -10.00 13.47
N GLU A 252 -15.63 -10.62 13.86
CA GLU A 252 -16.63 -11.13 12.92
C GLU A 252 -17.53 -10.02 12.32
N THR A 253 -17.52 -8.85 12.91
CA THR A 253 -18.34 -7.70 12.52
C THR A 253 -17.49 -6.51 12.09
N SER A 254 -18.05 -5.64 11.28
CA SER A 254 -17.39 -4.42 10.81
C SER A 254 -18.31 -3.22 11.00
N PRO A 255 -18.02 -2.31 11.94
CA PRO A 255 -18.75 -1.05 12.05
C PRO A 255 -18.74 -0.21 10.78
N TRP A 256 -17.77 -0.47 9.92
CA TRP A 256 -17.68 0.19 8.62
C TRP A 256 -18.70 -0.39 7.62
N ALA A 257 -18.93 -1.70 7.66
CA ALA A 257 -20.01 -2.33 6.91
C ALA A 257 -21.38 -1.84 7.40
N ASP A 258 -21.56 -1.72 8.71
CA ASP A 258 -22.81 -1.18 9.31
C ASP A 258 -23.06 0.26 8.86
N LYS A 259 -22.04 1.11 8.88
CA LYS A 259 -22.13 2.52 8.43
C LYS A 259 -22.63 2.64 6.99
N PHE A 260 -22.24 1.72 6.12
CA PHE A 260 -22.65 1.73 4.71
C PHE A 260 -23.80 0.81 4.38
N GLY A 261 -24.48 0.26 5.39
CA GLY A 261 -25.64 -0.62 5.20
C GLY A 261 -25.31 -1.81 4.30
N CYS A 262 -24.10 -2.36 4.43
CA CYS A 262 -23.70 -3.53 3.68
C CYS A 262 -24.51 -4.77 4.10
N GLY A 263 -24.60 -5.76 3.22
CA GLY A 263 -25.13 -7.07 3.57
C GLY A 263 -24.25 -7.83 4.55
N PRO A 264 -24.72 -8.99 5.06
CA PRO A 264 -23.97 -9.80 6.00
C PRO A 264 -22.63 -10.23 5.43
N ARG A 265 -21.67 -10.49 6.32
CA ARG A 265 -20.34 -11.00 5.98
C ARG A 265 -20.45 -12.32 5.20
N VAL A 266 -19.81 -12.38 4.05
CA VAL A 266 -19.76 -13.55 3.17
C VAL A 266 -18.32 -14.00 3.02
N ARG A 267 -18.05 -15.27 3.34
CA ARG A 267 -16.77 -15.90 3.04
C ARG A 267 -16.70 -16.21 1.55
N LYS A 268 -15.61 -15.85 0.91
CA LYS A 268 -15.24 -16.18 -0.47
C LYS A 268 -14.34 -17.40 -0.48
N GLU A 269 -13.98 -17.86 -1.68
CA GLU A 269 -12.94 -18.87 -1.85
C GLU A 269 -11.62 -18.41 -1.22
N ASP A 270 -10.92 -19.35 -0.63
CA ASP A 270 -9.63 -19.10 -0.03
C ASP A 270 -8.58 -18.79 -1.11
N VAL A 271 -7.70 -17.86 -0.81
CA VAL A 271 -6.53 -17.59 -1.64
C VAL A 271 -5.41 -18.52 -1.20
N VAL A 272 -4.94 -19.36 -2.10
CA VAL A 272 -3.84 -20.30 -1.83
C VAL A 272 -2.63 -19.88 -2.65
N ASP A 273 -1.58 -19.46 -1.94
CA ASP A 273 -0.31 -19.12 -2.55
C ASP A 273 0.63 -20.31 -2.60
N ASP A 274 1.45 -20.36 -3.65
CA ASP A 274 2.53 -21.32 -3.87
C ASP A 274 3.92 -20.70 -3.62
N GLN A 275 3.97 -19.38 -3.39
CA GLN A 275 5.18 -18.63 -3.11
C GLN A 275 5.06 -17.88 -1.78
N PRO A 276 6.16 -17.74 -1.03
CA PRO A 276 6.18 -16.99 0.21
C PRO A 276 6.20 -15.49 -0.03
N GLY A 277 5.68 -14.72 0.94
CA GLY A 277 6.05 -13.33 1.14
C GLY A 277 7.42 -13.21 1.82
N TYR A 278 7.89 -11.99 1.99
CA TYR A 278 9.14 -11.70 2.71
C TYR A 278 8.93 -11.65 4.22
N VAL A 279 9.96 -11.96 5.00
CA VAL A 279 9.95 -11.80 6.46
C VAL A 279 10.93 -10.69 6.85
N TRP A 280 10.43 -9.69 7.59
CA TRP A 280 11.23 -8.54 8.01
C TRP A 280 12.23 -8.87 9.09
N ASP A 281 11.76 -9.50 10.16
CA ASP A 281 12.53 -9.67 11.39
C ASP A 281 12.97 -11.13 11.56
N TYR A 282 14.07 -11.45 10.93
CA TYR A 282 14.67 -12.79 11.04
C TYR A 282 15.15 -13.12 12.46
N ALA A 283 15.44 -12.10 13.28
CA ALA A 283 15.84 -12.31 14.67
C ALA A 283 14.69 -12.82 15.56
N ARG A 284 13.44 -12.58 15.12
CA ARG A 284 12.22 -13.03 15.83
C ARG A 284 11.58 -14.25 15.19
N GLN A 285 12.26 -14.92 14.28
CA GLN A 285 11.77 -16.17 13.71
C GLN A 285 11.49 -17.20 14.80
N GLY A 286 10.37 -17.90 14.67
CA GLY A 286 9.91 -18.84 15.67
C GLY A 286 8.92 -18.26 16.69
N TYR A 287 8.70 -16.96 16.68
CA TYR A 287 7.60 -16.32 17.43
C TYR A 287 6.42 -16.08 16.50
N PRO A 288 5.34 -16.86 16.59
CA PRO A 288 4.24 -16.78 15.61
C PRO A 288 3.69 -15.38 15.39
N VAL A 289 3.62 -14.58 16.46
CA VAL A 289 3.09 -13.20 16.38
C VAL A 289 3.90 -12.25 15.49
N TRP A 290 5.21 -12.41 15.48
CA TRP A 290 6.08 -11.52 14.71
C TRP A 290 6.35 -12.04 13.31
N GLY A 291 6.36 -13.33 13.14
CA GLY A 291 6.63 -14.00 11.91
C GLY A 291 7.55 -15.19 12.08
N MET A 292 7.46 -16.06 11.13
CA MET A 292 8.22 -17.29 11.10
C MET A 292 9.09 -17.32 9.84
N LYS A 293 9.60 -18.47 9.52
CA LYS A 293 10.35 -18.67 8.27
C LYS A 293 9.42 -18.41 7.08
N ALA A 294 9.93 -17.71 6.05
CA ALA A 294 9.20 -17.46 4.81
C ALA A 294 8.68 -18.76 4.21
N ARG A 295 7.39 -18.84 3.96
CA ARG A 295 6.68 -20.00 3.42
C ARG A 295 5.42 -19.56 2.68
N PRO A 296 4.94 -20.35 1.70
CA PRO A 296 3.62 -20.13 1.12
C PRO A 296 2.52 -20.11 2.19
N GLY A 297 1.39 -19.53 1.86
CA GLY A 297 0.29 -19.38 2.80
C GLY A 297 -1.06 -19.54 2.14
N LYS A 298 -2.08 -19.48 2.99
CA LYS A 298 -3.48 -19.50 2.63
C LYS A 298 -4.16 -18.32 3.33
N ALA A 299 -5.06 -17.64 2.63
CA ALA A 299 -5.83 -16.56 3.22
C ALA A 299 -7.34 -16.81 3.06
N GLU A 300 -8.07 -16.55 4.13
CA GLU A 300 -9.52 -16.46 4.13
C GLU A 300 -9.94 -15.05 3.74
N VAL A 301 -10.91 -14.97 2.83
CA VAL A 301 -11.40 -13.70 2.32
C VAL A 301 -12.87 -13.54 2.71
N PHE A 302 -13.18 -12.42 3.34
CA PHE A 302 -14.52 -12.08 3.75
C PHE A 302 -14.91 -10.73 3.14
N VAL A 303 -16.09 -10.67 2.54
CA VAL A 303 -16.62 -9.44 1.96
C VAL A 303 -17.97 -9.10 2.56
N TYR A 304 -18.27 -7.82 2.62
CA TYR A 304 -19.57 -7.29 3.00
C TYR A 304 -20.23 -6.73 1.73
N PRO A 305 -21.20 -7.48 1.13
CA PRO A 305 -21.77 -7.10 -0.17
C PRO A 305 -22.76 -5.93 -0.05
N ASN A 306 -23.10 -5.36 -1.20
CA ASN A 306 -24.19 -4.38 -1.35
C ASN A 306 -24.02 -3.11 -0.49
N CYS A 307 -22.80 -2.69 -0.23
CA CYS A 307 -22.56 -1.44 0.50
C CYS A 307 -23.04 -0.23 -0.30
N LYS A 308 -23.62 0.75 0.40
CA LYS A 308 -24.06 2.02 -0.18
C LYS A 308 -22.94 2.68 -1.00
N GLY A 309 -23.28 3.14 -2.20
CA GLY A 309 -22.33 3.78 -3.13
C GLY A 309 -21.33 2.80 -3.75
N GLY A 310 -21.60 1.48 -3.73
CA GLY A 310 -20.74 0.46 -4.32
C GLY A 310 -19.40 0.29 -3.59
N ARG A 311 -19.28 0.76 -2.35
CA ARG A 311 -18.02 0.69 -1.58
C ARG A 311 -17.60 -0.75 -1.33
N VAL A 312 -16.31 -0.97 -1.38
CA VAL A 312 -15.71 -2.26 -0.98
C VAL A 312 -15.43 -2.20 0.52
N VAL A 313 -16.00 -3.17 1.25
CA VAL A 313 -15.66 -3.46 2.64
C VAL A 313 -15.33 -4.93 2.74
N ALA A 314 -14.10 -5.25 3.16
CA ALA A 314 -13.59 -6.61 3.20
C ALA A 314 -12.57 -6.82 4.32
N ASP A 315 -12.49 -8.05 4.78
CA ASP A 315 -11.46 -8.53 5.70
C ASP A 315 -10.73 -9.71 5.05
N VAL A 316 -9.41 -9.78 5.21
CA VAL A 316 -8.57 -10.87 4.73
C VAL A 316 -7.71 -11.37 5.88
N MET A 317 -7.79 -12.67 6.20
CA MET A 317 -6.98 -13.28 7.25
C MET A 317 -6.02 -14.29 6.65
N ARG A 318 -4.73 -14.03 6.76
CA ARG A 318 -3.69 -14.98 6.34
C ARG A 318 -3.44 -16.02 7.43
N LEU A 319 -3.73 -17.27 7.11
CA LEU A 319 -3.59 -18.38 8.05
C LEU A 319 -2.12 -18.67 8.31
N ASP A 320 -1.81 -18.97 9.56
CA ASP A 320 -0.47 -19.26 10.06
C ASP A 320 0.58 -18.16 9.76
N LYS A 321 0.14 -16.90 9.71
CA LYS A 321 1.01 -15.73 9.47
C LYS A 321 1.02 -14.78 10.65
N GLY A 322 2.16 -14.12 10.83
CA GLY A 322 2.39 -13.12 11.87
C GLY A 322 2.62 -11.71 11.29
N HIS A 323 2.90 -10.79 12.19
CA HIS A 323 2.93 -9.35 11.96
C HIS A 323 3.95 -8.87 10.92
N THR A 324 5.13 -9.50 10.86
CA THR A 324 6.25 -9.04 10.02
C THR A 324 6.47 -9.91 8.80
N GLU A 325 5.52 -10.77 8.48
CA GLU A 325 5.52 -11.56 7.25
C GLU A 325 4.81 -10.78 6.13
N GLY A 326 5.57 -10.36 5.13
CA GLY A 326 5.04 -9.66 3.94
C GLY A 326 4.03 -10.52 3.18
N LEU A 327 3.19 -9.86 2.41
CA LEU A 327 2.10 -10.51 1.68
C LEU A 327 2.61 -11.42 0.58
N GLU A 328 1.98 -12.55 0.45
CA GLU A 328 2.17 -13.49 -0.65
C GLU A 328 1.62 -12.92 -1.97
N PRO A 329 2.12 -13.39 -3.13
CA PRO A 329 1.75 -12.81 -4.43
C PRO A 329 0.25 -12.82 -4.71
N LYS A 330 -0.45 -13.93 -4.53
CA LYS A 330 -1.89 -14.03 -4.84
C LYS A 330 -2.75 -13.27 -3.84
N VAL A 331 -2.34 -13.21 -2.56
CA VAL A 331 -3.00 -12.34 -1.56
C VAL A 331 -2.83 -10.88 -1.97
N THR A 332 -1.63 -10.46 -2.34
CA THR A 332 -1.35 -9.10 -2.84
C THR A 332 -2.24 -8.76 -4.02
N GLU A 333 -2.28 -9.63 -5.03
CA GLU A 333 -3.11 -9.42 -6.22
C GLU A 333 -4.61 -9.34 -5.89
N THR A 334 -5.08 -10.17 -4.95
CA THR A 334 -6.47 -10.17 -4.49
C THR A 334 -6.85 -8.82 -3.86
N LEU A 335 -6.00 -8.29 -2.99
CA LEU A 335 -6.20 -6.97 -2.39
C LEU A 335 -6.21 -5.87 -3.46
N ILE A 336 -5.28 -5.91 -4.42
CA ILE A 336 -5.24 -4.97 -5.54
C ILE A 336 -6.52 -5.05 -6.39
N LYS A 337 -7.01 -6.24 -6.71
CA LYS A 337 -8.28 -6.43 -7.44
C LYS A 337 -9.46 -5.78 -6.70
N MET A 338 -9.53 -5.92 -5.38
CA MET A 338 -10.53 -5.24 -4.57
C MET A 338 -10.37 -3.72 -4.63
N MET A 339 -9.14 -3.21 -4.54
CA MET A 339 -8.87 -1.77 -4.59
C MET A 339 -9.27 -1.17 -5.95
N VAL A 340 -8.90 -1.81 -7.05
CA VAL A 340 -9.18 -1.29 -8.41
C VAL A 340 -10.65 -1.44 -8.80
N SER A 341 -11.41 -2.35 -8.17
CA SER A 341 -12.86 -2.51 -8.36
C SER A 341 -13.69 -1.49 -7.59
N ALA A 342 -13.12 -0.90 -6.56
CA ALA A 342 -13.84 0.06 -5.71
C ALA A 342 -14.14 1.38 -6.44
N PRO A 343 -15.23 2.06 -6.09
CA PRO A 343 -15.54 3.38 -6.62
C PRO A 343 -14.47 4.38 -6.21
N GLY A 344 -14.18 5.32 -7.12
CA GLY A 344 -13.18 6.35 -6.94
C GLY A 344 -13.61 7.71 -7.44
N GLY A 345 -12.62 8.55 -7.77
CA GLY A 345 -12.80 9.80 -8.47
C GLY A 345 -12.98 11.03 -7.58
N LYS A 346 -12.70 10.98 -6.29
CA LYS A 346 -12.73 12.19 -5.44
C LYS A 346 -11.76 13.24 -5.97
N ILE A 347 -10.51 12.86 -6.29
CA ILE A 347 -9.52 13.78 -6.85
C ILE A 347 -10.00 14.37 -8.18
N ALA A 348 -10.51 13.54 -9.09
CA ALA A 348 -10.96 13.98 -10.40
C ALA A 348 -12.16 14.96 -10.33
N ARG A 349 -13.03 14.81 -9.34
CA ARG A 349 -14.19 15.70 -9.12
C ARG A 349 -13.86 17.01 -8.43
N GLY A 350 -12.61 17.29 -8.11
CA GLY A 350 -12.20 18.55 -7.50
C GLY A 350 -12.21 18.52 -5.97
N GLY A 351 -12.07 17.33 -5.36
CA GLY A 351 -11.97 17.11 -3.92
C GLY A 351 -10.88 17.91 -3.22
#